data_dc90ebbafefd659ecd8fa7e853af626c
#
_entry.id   dc90ebbafefd659ecd8fa7e853af626c
#
_cell.length_a   1.000
_cell.length_b   1.000
_cell.length_c   1.000
_cell.angle_alpha   90.00
_cell.angle_beta   90.00
_cell.angle_gamma   90.00
#
_symmetry.space_group_name_H-M   'P 1'
#
loop_
_entity.id
_entity.type
_entity.pdbx_description
1 polymer ?
#
loop_
_entity_poly.entity_id
_entity_poly.type
_entity_poly.pdbx_seq_one_letter_code
_entity_poly.pdbx_strand_id
1 'polypeptide(L)'
;MTQGPLIVQSDKTLLLDIDHPLSAECRQAIAPFAELEKSPEHIHTYRLTSLGLWNARASGHDAEQVIDTLLKYSRYAVAHALLLDIADVMGRYGRLRIESHPVHGLVLISTDVAVLTEVMRAKKVAPLLGTKVDDETVTVHPSQRGHLKQALLRLGWPAEDFAGYVDGQAHAISLNEDGWKLREYQKLAAEGFWHGGSGVVVLPCGAGKTLVGAAAMAHAQATTLILVTNTVAARQWRDELIKRTSLNEDEIGEYSGAKKEIRPVTIATYQVMTTRKKGLYAHLDLFDSHDWGLIIYDEVHLLPAPIFRFTADIQSRRRLGLTATLVREDGMEGEVFSLI
;
A
#
# COMPACT_ATOMS: atom_id res chain seq x y z
N MET A 1 24.37 30.45 -15.03
CA MET A 1 23.26 29.58 -14.57
C MET A 1 23.81 28.73 -13.46
N THR A 2 23.29 28.83 -12.25
CA THR A 2 23.66 27.98 -11.11
C THR A 2 23.30 26.55 -11.50
N GLN A 3 24.28 25.66 -11.57
CA GLN A 3 24.02 24.24 -11.82
C GLN A 3 23.13 23.70 -10.71
N GLY A 4 22.08 22.95 -11.04
CA GLY A 4 21.17 22.37 -10.05
C GLY A 4 21.82 21.26 -9.20
N PRO A 5 21.20 20.86 -8.08
CA PRO A 5 21.71 19.82 -7.19
C PRO A 5 21.53 18.39 -7.75
N LEU A 6 20.74 18.21 -8.81
CA LEU A 6 20.31 16.91 -9.29
C LEU A 6 21.03 16.51 -10.58
N ILE A 7 21.51 15.28 -10.64
CA ILE A 7 22.00 14.66 -11.89
C ILE A 7 20.98 13.58 -12.28
N VAL A 8 20.35 13.80 -13.43
CA VAL A 8 19.32 12.88 -13.98
C VAL A 8 19.98 11.98 -15.01
N GLN A 9 20.04 10.69 -14.76
CA GLN A 9 20.62 9.69 -15.66
C GLN A 9 19.55 9.07 -16.56
N SER A 10 19.94 8.63 -17.75
CA SER A 10 19.02 8.02 -18.72
C SER A 10 18.44 6.68 -18.28
N ASP A 11 19.07 6.01 -17.31
CA ASP A 11 18.61 4.76 -16.71
C ASP A 11 17.59 4.95 -15.57
N LYS A 12 17.04 6.17 -15.42
CA LYS A 12 16.07 6.55 -14.37
C LYS A 12 16.68 6.72 -12.97
N THR A 13 18.01 6.74 -12.86
CA THR A 13 18.69 7.05 -11.60
C THR A 13 18.81 8.56 -11.43
N LEU A 14 18.52 9.05 -10.24
CA LEU A 14 18.69 10.44 -9.85
C LEU A 14 19.76 10.51 -8.74
N LEU A 15 20.78 11.32 -8.94
CA LEU A 15 21.82 11.58 -7.94
C LEU A 15 21.65 12.99 -7.40
N LEU A 16 21.36 13.11 -6.10
CA LEU A 16 21.16 14.38 -5.42
C LEU A 16 22.42 14.74 -4.60
N ASP A 17 23.04 15.83 -4.94
CA ASP A 17 24.17 16.43 -4.21
C ASP A 17 23.64 17.11 -2.94
N ILE A 18 23.93 16.51 -1.77
CA ILE A 18 23.38 16.95 -0.46
C ILE A 18 24.05 18.23 0.03
N ASP A 19 25.28 18.49 -0.38
CA ASP A 19 26.02 19.68 0.01
C ASP A 19 25.58 20.94 -0.77
N HIS A 20 24.76 20.76 -1.79
CA HIS A 20 24.26 21.88 -2.59
C HIS A 20 23.19 22.68 -1.85
N PRO A 21 23.21 24.04 -1.90
CA PRO A 21 22.25 24.89 -1.19
C PRO A 21 20.76 24.59 -1.46
N LEU A 22 20.42 24.11 -2.66
CA LEU A 22 19.04 23.74 -3.05
C LEU A 22 18.72 22.27 -2.79
N SER A 23 19.58 21.50 -2.12
CA SER A 23 19.38 20.06 -1.92
C SER A 23 18.09 19.72 -1.14
N ALA A 24 17.78 20.50 -0.09
CA ALA A 24 16.59 20.29 0.73
C ALA A 24 15.30 20.57 -0.07
N GLU A 25 15.26 21.65 -0.84
CA GLU A 25 14.13 22.00 -1.70
C GLU A 25 13.95 20.95 -2.80
N CYS A 26 15.03 20.54 -3.46
CA CYS A 26 15.00 19.50 -4.48
C CYS A 26 14.49 18.16 -3.92
N ARG A 27 14.98 17.75 -2.74
CA ARG A 27 14.54 16.52 -2.06
C ARG A 27 13.02 16.51 -1.85
N GLN A 28 12.46 17.62 -1.36
CA GLN A 28 11.02 17.73 -1.17
C GLN A 28 10.26 17.67 -2.49
N ALA A 29 10.80 18.31 -3.54
CA ALA A 29 10.16 18.35 -4.84
C ALA A 29 10.15 17.00 -5.56
N ILE A 30 11.18 16.14 -5.39
CA ILE A 30 11.25 14.82 -6.02
C ILE A 30 10.62 13.71 -5.18
N ALA A 31 10.39 13.93 -3.89
CA ALA A 31 9.85 12.93 -2.98
C ALA A 31 8.53 12.28 -3.43
N PRO A 32 7.58 12.99 -4.09
CA PRO A 32 6.33 12.38 -4.55
C PRO A 32 6.50 11.29 -5.61
N PHE A 33 7.59 11.29 -6.39
CA PHE A 33 7.74 10.42 -7.56
C PHE A 33 9.08 9.69 -7.66
N ALA A 34 10.02 9.93 -6.75
CA ALA A 34 11.33 9.30 -6.74
C ALA A 34 11.58 8.54 -5.44
N GLU A 35 11.97 7.28 -5.57
CA GLU A 35 12.23 6.39 -4.44
C GLU A 35 13.70 6.49 -4.02
N LEU A 36 13.96 6.68 -2.73
CA LEU A 36 15.32 6.74 -2.18
C LEU A 36 15.91 5.32 -2.11
N GLU A 37 16.97 5.06 -2.87
CA GLU A 37 17.67 3.76 -2.87
C GLU A 37 18.86 3.75 -1.90
N LYS A 38 19.66 4.85 -1.90
CA LYS A 38 20.86 4.95 -1.07
C LYS A 38 21.04 6.37 -0.56
N SER A 39 21.54 6.51 0.65
CA SER A 39 21.77 7.81 1.31
C SER A 39 23.16 7.94 1.93
N PRO A 40 24.26 7.82 1.14
CA PRO A 40 25.62 8.13 1.62
C PRO A 40 25.74 9.63 1.97
N GLU A 41 26.82 9.98 2.67
CA GLU A 41 27.01 11.29 3.30
C GLU A 41 26.88 12.50 2.36
N HIS A 42 27.33 12.38 1.09
CA HIS A 42 27.37 13.52 0.16
C HIS A 42 26.40 13.41 -1.03
N ILE A 43 26.04 12.20 -1.45
CA ILE A 43 25.20 11.99 -2.64
C ILE A 43 24.11 10.96 -2.32
N HIS A 44 22.86 11.39 -2.36
CA HIS A 44 21.71 10.47 -2.27
C HIS A 44 21.33 9.97 -3.65
N THR A 45 21.08 8.68 -3.74
CA THR A 45 20.60 8.03 -4.97
C THR A 45 19.11 7.75 -4.87
N TYR A 46 18.36 8.25 -5.85
CA TYR A 46 16.95 7.99 -6.03
C TYR A 46 16.72 7.28 -7.36
N ARG A 47 15.57 6.61 -7.46
CA ARG A 47 15.14 5.96 -8.70
C ARG A 47 13.74 6.38 -9.08
N LEU A 48 13.54 6.62 -10.39
CA LEU A 48 12.22 6.75 -10.97
C LEU A 48 11.70 5.35 -11.33
N THR A 49 10.69 4.89 -10.62
CA THR A 49 10.02 3.63 -10.92
C THR A 49 8.66 3.91 -11.56
N SER A 50 8.13 2.96 -12.33
CA SER A 50 6.77 3.09 -12.87
C SER A 50 5.75 3.22 -11.73
N LEU A 51 5.94 2.48 -10.64
CA LEU A 51 5.07 2.56 -9.47
C LEU A 51 5.14 3.93 -8.79
N GLY A 52 6.34 4.50 -8.60
CA GLY A 52 6.51 5.84 -8.04
C GLY A 52 5.81 6.92 -8.88
N LEU A 53 5.94 6.82 -10.21
CA LEU A 53 5.26 7.72 -11.15
C LEU A 53 3.73 7.58 -11.11
N TRP A 54 3.20 6.34 -11.00
CA TRP A 54 1.76 6.11 -10.85
C TRP A 54 1.22 6.57 -9.50
N ASN A 55 1.99 6.39 -8.42
CA ASN A 55 1.64 6.91 -7.10
C ASN A 55 1.60 8.44 -7.08
N ALA A 56 2.55 9.09 -7.75
CA ALA A 56 2.52 10.53 -7.93
C ALA A 56 1.26 10.97 -8.69
N ARG A 57 0.90 10.26 -9.77
CA ARG A 57 -0.34 10.52 -10.53
C ARG A 57 -1.58 10.35 -9.68
N ALA A 58 -1.65 9.28 -8.87
CA ALA A 58 -2.74 9.03 -7.92
C ALA A 58 -2.87 10.13 -6.86
N SER A 59 -1.74 10.76 -6.49
CA SER A 59 -1.69 11.89 -5.54
C SER A 59 -1.94 13.26 -6.20
N GLY A 60 -2.31 13.29 -7.48
CA GLY A 60 -2.68 14.52 -8.19
C GLY A 60 -1.55 15.21 -8.95
N HIS A 61 -0.33 14.63 -8.97
CA HIS A 61 0.76 15.17 -9.79
C HIS A 61 0.60 14.71 -11.25
N ASP A 62 0.79 15.61 -12.21
CA ASP A 62 0.82 15.26 -13.62
C ASP A 62 2.25 15.10 -14.16
N ALA A 63 2.36 14.60 -15.39
CA ALA A 63 3.66 14.36 -16.02
C ALA A 63 4.43 15.66 -16.27
N GLU A 64 3.74 16.77 -16.55
CA GLU A 64 4.35 18.08 -16.78
C GLU A 64 5.04 18.57 -15.51
N GLN A 65 4.37 18.49 -14.35
CA GLN A 65 4.94 18.86 -13.04
C GLN A 65 6.19 18.04 -12.70
N VAL A 66 6.16 16.72 -12.98
CA VAL A 66 7.32 15.85 -12.76
C VAL A 66 8.49 16.24 -13.67
N ILE A 67 8.23 16.45 -14.96
CA ILE A 67 9.22 16.86 -15.95
C ILE A 67 9.80 18.22 -15.60
N ASP A 68 8.98 19.20 -15.28
CA ASP A 68 9.41 20.55 -14.89
C ASP A 68 10.29 20.51 -13.63
N THR A 69 9.96 19.67 -12.67
CA THR A 69 10.77 19.46 -11.47
C THR A 69 12.15 18.92 -11.82
N LEU A 70 12.22 17.91 -12.68
CA LEU A 70 13.51 17.36 -13.12
C LEU A 70 14.33 18.38 -13.90
N LEU A 71 13.71 19.13 -14.81
CA LEU A 71 14.37 20.18 -15.58
C LEU A 71 14.86 21.33 -14.70
N LYS A 72 14.06 21.76 -13.72
CA LYS A 72 14.38 22.86 -12.79
C LYS A 72 15.64 22.57 -11.97
N TYR A 73 15.74 21.34 -11.43
CA TYR A 73 16.80 20.98 -10.48
C TYR A 73 17.97 20.27 -11.13
N SER A 74 17.87 19.87 -12.39
CA SER A 74 18.95 19.15 -13.07
C SER A 74 20.18 20.00 -13.29
N ARG A 75 21.37 19.42 -13.03
CA ARG A 75 22.67 20.00 -13.30
C ARG A 75 23.04 20.01 -14.79
N TYR A 76 22.54 19.00 -15.51
CA TYR A 76 22.81 18.77 -16.91
C TYR A 76 21.53 18.63 -17.72
N ALA A 77 21.61 18.67 -19.03
CA ALA A 77 20.47 18.43 -19.90
C ALA A 77 19.87 17.02 -19.64
N VAL A 78 18.58 16.95 -19.43
CA VAL A 78 17.87 15.69 -19.24
C VAL A 78 17.60 15.05 -20.61
N ALA A 79 17.82 13.73 -20.71
CA ALA A 79 17.61 13.00 -21.95
C ALA A 79 16.13 13.08 -22.39
N HIS A 80 15.87 13.52 -23.62
CA HIS A 80 14.50 13.66 -24.15
C HIS A 80 13.71 12.34 -24.11
N ALA A 81 14.38 11.22 -24.39
CA ALA A 81 13.77 9.90 -24.31
C ALA A 81 13.23 9.57 -22.90
N LEU A 82 13.91 10.02 -21.84
CA LEU A 82 13.44 9.84 -20.47
C LEU A 82 12.18 10.67 -20.19
N LEU A 83 12.11 11.90 -20.70
CA LEU A 83 10.93 12.77 -20.54
C LEU A 83 9.70 12.17 -21.23
N LEU A 84 9.89 11.62 -22.44
CA LEU A 84 8.82 10.92 -23.16
C LEU A 84 8.36 9.65 -22.42
N ASP A 85 9.30 8.90 -21.87
CA ASP A 85 8.97 7.69 -21.09
C ASP A 85 8.19 8.02 -19.82
N ILE A 86 8.55 9.08 -19.10
CA ILE A 86 7.78 9.57 -17.95
C ILE A 86 6.34 9.92 -18.35
N ALA A 87 6.19 10.67 -19.45
CA ALA A 87 4.86 11.06 -19.95
C ALA A 87 4.02 9.84 -20.35
N ASP A 88 4.61 8.84 -21.03
CA ASP A 88 3.94 7.59 -21.41
C ASP A 88 3.53 6.78 -20.17
N VAL A 89 4.45 6.54 -19.25
CA VAL A 89 4.17 5.78 -18.02
C VAL A 89 3.06 6.42 -17.20
N MET A 90 3.13 7.73 -16.96
CA MET A 90 2.11 8.44 -16.19
C MET A 90 0.78 8.54 -16.92
N GLY A 91 0.79 8.59 -18.26
CA GLY A 91 -0.41 8.61 -19.11
C GLY A 91 -1.20 7.29 -19.13
N ARG A 92 -0.62 6.18 -18.65
CA ARG A 92 -1.31 4.89 -18.53
C ARG A 92 -2.19 4.81 -17.29
N TYR A 93 -1.90 5.59 -16.25
CA TYR A 93 -2.73 5.65 -15.05
C TYR A 93 -4.12 6.24 -15.35
N GLY A 94 -5.16 5.64 -14.75
CA GLY A 94 -6.55 6.06 -14.94
C GLY A 94 -7.22 5.54 -16.24
N ARG A 95 -6.50 4.76 -17.07
CA ARG A 95 -7.06 4.11 -18.27
C ARG A 95 -7.91 2.88 -17.94
N LEU A 96 -7.59 2.19 -16.85
CA LEU A 96 -8.32 1.02 -16.35
C LEU A 96 -8.90 1.32 -14.97
N ARG A 97 -10.13 0.86 -14.73
CA ARG A 97 -10.82 0.98 -13.44
C ARG A 97 -11.47 -0.32 -13.05
N ILE A 98 -11.37 -0.67 -11.77
CA ILE A 98 -12.12 -1.76 -11.16
C ILE A 98 -13.27 -1.13 -10.38
N GLU A 99 -14.50 -1.50 -10.72
CA GLU A 99 -15.71 -0.91 -10.12
C GLU A 99 -16.70 -2.00 -9.72
N SER A 100 -17.63 -1.65 -8.83
CA SER A 100 -18.78 -2.48 -8.50
C SER A 100 -19.96 -2.10 -9.38
N HIS A 101 -20.38 -3.02 -10.26
CA HIS A 101 -21.50 -2.81 -11.18
C HIS A 101 -22.79 -3.42 -10.61
N PRO A 102 -23.94 -2.71 -10.62
CA PRO A 102 -25.19 -3.20 -9.98
C PRO A 102 -25.69 -4.55 -10.47
N VAL A 103 -25.45 -4.87 -11.74
CA VAL A 103 -25.95 -6.11 -12.37
C VAL A 103 -24.86 -7.17 -12.50
N HIS A 104 -23.63 -6.76 -12.81
CA HIS A 104 -22.52 -7.67 -13.17
C HIS A 104 -21.54 -7.90 -12.04
N GLY A 105 -21.74 -7.29 -10.86
CA GLY A 105 -20.82 -7.40 -9.72
C GLY A 105 -19.51 -6.65 -9.99
N LEU A 106 -18.37 -7.26 -9.70
CA LEU A 106 -17.08 -6.65 -9.94
C LEU A 106 -16.72 -6.64 -11.42
N VAL A 107 -16.32 -5.48 -11.95
CA VAL A 107 -15.98 -5.29 -13.36
C VAL A 107 -14.66 -4.54 -13.51
N LEU A 108 -13.95 -4.82 -14.60
CA LEU A 108 -12.84 -4.02 -15.12
C LEU A 108 -13.36 -3.20 -16.30
N ILE A 109 -13.17 -1.90 -16.24
CA ILE A 109 -13.66 -0.94 -17.25
C ILE A 109 -12.48 -0.19 -17.85
N SER A 110 -12.55 0.07 -19.15
CA SER A 110 -11.65 0.98 -19.85
C SER A 110 -12.42 1.80 -20.88
N THR A 111 -12.24 3.10 -20.87
CA THR A 111 -12.75 3.99 -21.96
C THR A 111 -11.92 3.88 -23.25
N ASP A 112 -10.80 3.17 -23.19
CA ASP A 112 -9.93 2.87 -24.32
C ASP A 112 -10.07 1.39 -24.71
N VAL A 113 -10.85 1.12 -25.76
CA VAL A 113 -11.13 -0.25 -26.24
C VAL A 113 -9.86 -0.99 -26.65
N ALA A 114 -8.84 -0.27 -27.15
CA ALA A 114 -7.58 -0.88 -27.53
C ALA A 114 -6.81 -1.39 -26.31
N VAL A 115 -6.77 -0.60 -25.23
CA VAL A 115 -6.17 -0.99 -23.95
C VAL A 115 -6.88 -2.19 -23.35
N LEU A 116 -8.22 -2.19 -23.29
CA LEU A 116 -8.98 -3.33 -22.77
C LEU A 116 -8.73 -4.60 -23.61
N THR A 117 -8.68 -4.47 -24.93
CA THR A 117 -8.41 -5.57 -25.84
C THR A 117 -7.00 -6.15 -25.63
N GLU A 118 -5.98 -5.31 -25.44
CA GLU A 118 -4.62 -5.71 -25.13
C GLU A 118 -4.58 -6.50 -23.81
N VAL A 119 -5.19 -5.94 -22.78
CA VAL A 119 -5.25 -6.52 -21.42
C VAL A 119 -5.96 -7.88 -21.43
N MET A 120 -7.09 -8.01 -22.12
CA MET A 120 -7.84 -9.27 -22.26
C MET A 120 -7.07 -10.37 -22.99
N ARG A 121 -6.13 -10.00 -23.88
CA ARG A 121 -5.28 -10.95 -24.62
C ARG A 121 -4.01 -11.35 -23.85
N ALA A 122 -3.66 -10.62 -22.81
CA ALA A 122 -2.45 -10.89 -22.04
C ALA A 122 -2.57 -12.22 -21.27
N LYS A 123 -1.65 -13.17 -21.51
CA LYS A 123 -1.68 -14.54 -20.96
C LYS A 123 -1.83 -14.62 -19.44
N LYS A 124 -1.29 -13.64 -18.71
CA LYS A 124 -1.35 -13.59 -17.25
C LYS A 124 -2.61 -12.89 -16.71
N VAL A 125 -3.31 -12.14 -17.54
CA VAL A 125 -4.51 -11.38 -17.17
C VAL A 125 -5.78 -12.12 -17.60
N ALA A 126 -5.81 -12.66 -18.80
CA ALA A 126 -6.97 -13.35 -19.38
C ALA A 126 -7.64 -14.37 -18.43
N PRO A 127 -6.89 -15.24 -17.70
CA PRO A 127 -7.50 -16.22 -16.79
C PRO A 127 -8.17 -15.59 -15.54
N LEU A 128 -7.89 -14.32 -15.25
CA LEU A 128 -8.42 -13.58 -14.10
C LEU A 128 -9.69 -12.80 -14.44
N LEU A 129 -10.02 -12.72 -15.72
CA LEU A 129 -11.20 -12.04 -16.26
C LEU A 129 -12.33 -13.03 -16.51
N GLY A 130 -13.55 -12.55 -16.38
CA GLY A 130 -14.75 -13.32 -16.67
C GLY A 130 -15.32 -13.02 -18.06
N THR A 131 -16.63 -12.78 -18.13
CA THR A 131 -17.36 -12.58 -19.38
C THR A 131 -17.24 -11.12 -19.84
N LYS A 132 -17.01 -10.91 -21.14
CA LYS A 132 -17.09 -9.57 -21.74
C LYS A 132 -18.56 -9.12 -21.74
N VAL A 133 -18.81 -7.96 -21.14
CA VAL A 133 -20.15 -7.35 -21.07
C VAL A 133 -20.41 -6.52 -22.33
N ASP A 134 -19.46 -5.66 -22.67
CA ASP A 134 -19.46 -4.79 -23.86
C ASP A 134 -18.01 -4.48 -24.28
N ASP A 135 -17.81 -3.49 -25.15
CA ASP A 135 -16.47 -3.16 -25.65
C ASP A 135 -15.58 -2.47 -24.62
N GLU A 136 -16.15 -1.90 -23.57
CA GLU A 136 -15.45 -1.16 -22.51
C GLU A 136 -15.41 -1.93 -21.16
N THR A 137 -16.17 -3.05 -21.04
CA THR A 137 -16.43 -3.69 -19.73
C THR A 137 -16.25 -5.20 -19.78
N VAL A 138 -15.53 -5.75 -18.82
CA VAL A 138 -15.38 -7.20 -18.58
C VAL A 138 -15.59 -7.52 -17.10
N THR A 139 -16.28 -8.62 -16.80
CA THR A 139 -16.50 -9.04 -15.41
C THR A 139 -15.23 -9.59 -14.78
N VAL A 140 -15.14 -9.48 -13.45
CA VAL A 140 -14.04 -9.99 -12.64
C VAL A 140 -14.63 -10.75 -11.44
N HIS A 141 -14.13 -11.94 -11.15
CA HIS A 141 -14.54 -12.62 -9.94
C HIS A 141 -13.95 -11.90 -8.71
N PRO A 142 -14.73 -11.65 -7.63
CA PRO A 142 -14.27 -10.91 -6.45
C PRO A 142 -12.96 -11.44 -5.85
N SER A 143 -12.75 -12.77 -5.82
CA SER A 143 -11.51 -13.38 -5.34
C SER A 143 -10.30 -13.10 -6.22
N GLN A 144 -10.48 -12.67 -7.46
CA GLN A 144 -9.40 -12.37 -8.40
C GLN A 144 -8.99 -10.88 -8.39
N ARG A 145 -9.68 -10.03 -7.63
CA ARG A 145 -9.46 -8.57 -7.60
C ARG A 145 -8.00 -8.20 -7.35
N GLY A 146 -7.37 -8.77 -6.33
CA GLY A 146 -5.98 -8.47 -6.00
C GLY A 146 -4.98 -9.07 -7.00
N HIS A 147 -5.21 -10.31 -7.45
CA HIS A 147 -4.38 -10.95 -8.47
C HIS A 147 -4.43 -10.20 -9.80
N LEU A 148 -5.62 -9.71 -10.18
CA LEU A 148 -5.79 -8.88 -11.37
C LEU A 148 -5.00 -7.58 -11.26
N LYS A 149 -5.10 -6.86 -10.14
CA LYS A 149 -4.32 -5.63 -9.91
C LYS A 149 -2.83 -5.86 -10.08
N GLN A 150 -2.29 -6.93 -9.49
CA GLN A 150 -0.87 -7.28 -9.65
C GLN A 150 -0.50 -7.61 -11.09
N ALA A 151 -1.32 -8.42 -11.78
CA ALA A 151 -1.07 -8.80 -13.16
C ALA A 151 -1.09 -7.57 -14.09
N LEU A 152 -2.00 -6.64 -13.86
CA LEU A 152 -2.09 -5.37 -14.59
C LEU A 152 -0.88 -4.47 -14.34
N LEU A 153 -0.42 -4.33 -13.11
CA LEU A 153 0.81 -3.59 -12.78
C LEU A 153 2.03 -4.15 -13.52
N ARG A 154 2.19 -5.48 -13.51
CA ARG A 154 3.29 -6.16 -14.23
C ARG A 154 3.18 -6.02 -15.74
N LEU A 155 1.97 -5.89 -16.28
CA LEU A 155 1.73 -5.62 -17.70
C LEU A 155 2.03 -4.15 -18.07
N GLY A 156 2.12 -3.26 -17.08
CA GLY A 156 2.34 -1.83 -17.28
C GLY A 156 1.03 -1.03 -17.46
N TRP A 157 -0.11 -1.59 -17.08
CA TRP A 157 -1.42 -0.97 -17.09
C TRP A 157 -2.03 -0.97 -15.69
N PRO A 158 -1.70 0.01 -14.82
CA PRO A 158 -2.29 0.08 -13.48
C PRO A 158 -3.80 0.35 -13.57
N ALA A 159 -4.56 -0.32 -12.71
CA ALA A 159 -5.99 -0.06 -12.57
C ALA A 159 -6.29 0.71 -11.29
N GLU A 160 -7.08 1.76 -11.40
CA GLU A 160 -7.71 2.41 -10.25
C GLU A 160 -8.80 1.50 -9.68
N ASP A 161 -8.91 1.44 -8.37
CA ASP A 161 -9.82 0.52 -7.70
C ASP A 161 -10.91 1.27 -6.91
N PHE A 162 -12.08 1.39 -7.51
CA PHE A 162 -13.26 2.05 -6.95
C PHE A 162 -14.33 1.06 -6.47
N ALA A 163 -14.04 -0.24 -6.42
CA ALA A 163 -15.02 -1.26 -6.07
C ALA A 163 -15.46 -1.26 -4.61
N GLY A 164 -14.86 -0.39 -3.77
CA GLY A 164 -15.22 -0.26 -2.36
C GLY A 164 -14.69 -1.39 -1.48
N TYR A 165 -15.11 -1.37 -0.21
CA TYR A 165 -14.68 -2.29 0.83
C TYR A 165 -15.89 -2.87 1.57
N VAL A 166 -15.71 -4.06 2.15
CA VAL A 166 -16.65 -4.68 3.09
C VAL A 166 -16.40 -4.07 4.47
N ASP A 167 -17.47 -3.62 5.14
CA ASP A 167 -17.37 -2.94 6.45
C ASP A 167 -16.96 -3.89 7.59
N GLY A 168 -17.24 -5.19 7.44
CA GLY A 168 -17.01 -6.19 8.47
C GLY A 168 -18.02 -6.12 9.61
N GLN A 169 -17.77 -6.90 10.68
CA GLN A 169 -18.63 -6.87 11.86
C GLN A 169 -18.36 -5.61 12.68
N ALA A 170 -19.44 -4.87 12.99
CA ALA A 170 -19.33 -3.66 13.80
C ALA A 170 -18.80 -3.96 15.21
N HIS A 171 -17.85 -3.15 15.67
CA HIS A 171 -17.31 -3.19 17.03
C HIS A 171 -16.89 -1.77 17.44
N ALA A 172 -17.48 -1.26 18.53
CA ALA A 172 -17.23 0.09 18.97
C ALA A 172 -15.82 0.26 19.54
N ILE A 173 -15.05 1.15 18.94
CA ILE A 173 -13.68 1.46 19.36
C ILE A 173 -13.50 2.99 19.33
N SER A 174 -13.09 3.59 20.44
CA SER A 174 -12.77 4.99 20.53
C SER A 174 -11.39 5.21 21.14
N LEU A 175 -10.73 6.31 20.79
CA LEU A 175 -9.50 6.70 21.46
C LEU A 175 -9.81 7.25 22.85
N ASN A 176 -9.03 6.83 23.84
CA ASN A 176 -9.00 7.43 25.17
C ASN A 176 -7.84 8.44 25.19
N GLU A 177 -8.14 9.73 25.04
CA GLU A 177 -7.15 10.81 24.98
C GLU A 177 -6.85 11.44 26.35
N ASP A 178 -7.11 10.75 27.46
CA ASP A 178 -6.82 11.24 28.81
C ASP A 178 -5.31 11.39 29.03
N GLY A 179 -4.89 12.68 29.15
CA GLY A 179 -3.49 13.04 29.39
C GLY A 179 -2.55 12.92 28.17
N TRP A 180 -3.07 12.65 26.99
CA TRP A 180 -2.31 12.62 25.74
C TRP A 180 -3.20 12.94 24.54
N LYS A 181 -2.58 13.24 23.39
CA LYS A 181 -3.29 13.45 22.11
C LYS A 181 -2.47 12.90 20.96
N LEU A 182 -3.15 12.48 19.91
CA LEU A 182 -2.49 12.19 18.65
C LEU A 182 -1.75 13.45 18.15
N ARG A 183 -0.52 13.24 17.68
CA ARG A 183 0.23 14.28 16.97
C ARG A 183 -0.39 14.52 15.60
N GLU A 184 -0.21 15.72 15.06
CA GLU A 184 -0.81 16.11 13.79
C GLU A 184 -0.50 15.13 12.65
N TYR A 185 0.75 14.72 12.50
CA TYR A 185 1.14 13.75 11.46
C TYR A 185 0.49 12.37 11.66
N GLN A 186 0.19 11.95 12.90
CA GLN A 186 -0.52 10.69 13.18
C GLN A 186 -1.98 10.78 12.78
N LYS A 187 -2.63 11.92 13.02
CA LYS A 187 -4.00 12.18 12.55
C LYS A 187 -4.07 12.16 11.03
N LEU A 188 -3.21 12.94 10.38
CA LEU A 188 -3.14 13.00 8.92
C LEU A 188 -2.89 11.62 8.29
N ALA A 189 -2.03 10.79 8.90
CA ALA A 189 -1.76 9.44 8.42
C ALA A 189 -3.00 8.53 8.55
N ALA A 190 -3.72 8.57 9.68
CA ALA A 190 -4.93 7.79 9.89
C ALA A 190 -6.08 8.26 8.99
N GLU A 191 -6.27 9.56 8.82
CA GLU A 191 -7.27 10.16 7.92
C GLU A 191 -6.96 9.82 6.46
N GLY A 192 -5.71 9.98 6.03
CA GLY A 192 -5.27 9.62 4.68
C GLY A 192 -5.53 8.15 4.36
N PHE A 193 -5.20 7.24 5.28
CA PHE A 193 -5.55 5.83 5.18
C PHE A 193 -7.06 5.63 5.07
N TRP A 194 -7.85 6.27 5.94
CA TRP A 194 -9.30 6.09 5.95
C TRP A 194 -9.96 6.51 4.64
N HIS A 195 -9.56 7.66 4.09
CA HIS A 195 -10.05 8.13 2.79
C HIS A 195 -9.62 7.23 1.63
N GLY A 196 -8.38 6.74 1.64
CA GLY A 196 -7.87 5.82 0.64
C GLY A 196 -8.43 4.40 0.77
N GLY A 197 -8.90 4.01 1.95
CA GLY A 197 -9.48 2.70 2.26
C GLY A 197 -8.47 1.56 2.43
N SER A 198 -7.30 1.63 1.82
CA SER A 198 -6.14 0.76 2.03
C SER A 198 -4.87 1.52 1.73
N GLY A 199 -3.77 1.14 2.35
CA GLY A 199 -2.49 1.81 2.11
C GLY A 199 -1.42 1.49 3.14
N VAL A 200 -0.23 2.01 2.90
CA VAL A 200 0.94 1.84 3.78
C VAL A 200 1.32 3.19 4.39
N VAL A 201 1.42 3.21 5.71
CA VAL A 201 1.91 4.36 6.48
C VAL A 201 3.36 4.12 6.87
N VAL A 202 4.23 5.02 6.43
CA VAL A 202 5.67 4.97 6.71
C VAL A 202 6.02 6.03 7.74
N LEU A 203 6.44 5.57 8.92
CA LEU A 203 6.84 6.45 10.02
C LEU A 203 8.09 5.88 10.71
N PRO A 204 9.04 6.74 11.11
CA PRO A 204 10.24 6.30 11.82
C PRO A 204 9.94 5.46 13.07
N CYS A 205 10.94 4.69 13.52
CA CYS A 205 10.85 3.99 14.81
C CYS A 205 10.56 5.01 15.94
N GLY A 206 9.67 4.65 16.86
CA GLY A 206 9.28 5.54 17.97
C GLY A 206 8.29 6.64 17.61
N ALA A 207 7.90 6.82 16.33
CA ALA A 207 6.91 7.82 15.92
C ALA A 207 5.46 7.46 16.29
N GLY A 208 5.23 6.30 16.92
CA GLY A 208 3.90 5.89 17.38
C GLY A 208 3.04 5.28 16.26
N LYS A 209 3.59 4.40 15.44
CA LYS A 209 2.84 3.62 14.44
C LYS A 209 1.61 2.92 15.03
N THR A 210 1.73 2.35 16.22
CA THR A 210 0.64 1.71 16.97
C THR A 210 -0.53 2.66 17.20
N LEU A 211 -0.24 3.94 17.50
CA LEU A 211 -1.28 4.96 17.69
C LEU A 211 -2.01 5.32 16.40
N VAL A 212 -1.31 5.30 15.26
CA VAL A 212 -1.95 5.43 13.93
C VAL A 212 -2.87 4.25 13.67
N GLY A 213 -2.43 3.03 13.99
CA GLY A 213 -3.27 1.84 13.92
C GLY A 213 -4.51 1.94 14.82
N ALA A 214 -4.36 2.37 16.07
CA ALA A 214 -5.49 2.61 16.98
C ALA A 214 -6.47 3.67 16.46
N ALA A 215 -5.96 4.75 15.85
CA ALA A 215 -6.79 5.76 15.22
C ALA A 215 -7.55 5.21 13.99
N ALA A 216 -6.90 4.37 13.16
CA ALA A 216 -7.56 3.70 12.06
C ALA A 216 -8.66 2.74 12.54
N MET A 217 -8.45 2.03 13.65
CA MET A 217 -9.48 1.19 14.28
C MET A 217 -10.67 2.02 14.77
N ALA A 218 -10.41 3.19 15.37
CA ALA A 218 -11.44 4.13 15.80
C ALA A 218 -12.26 4.70 14.63
N HIS A 219 -11.66 4.88 13.46
CA HIS A 219 -12.38 5.20 12.24
C HIS A 219 -13.20 4.02 11.71
N ALA A 220 -12.64 2.82 11.73
CA ALA A 220 -13.27 1.63 11.17
C ALA A 220 -14.50 1.17 11.97
N GLN A 221 -14.52 1.35 13.31
CA GLN A 221 -15.61 0.90 14.20
C GLN A 221 -16.01 -0.55 13.94
N ALA A 222 -15.03 -1.41 13.68
CA ALA A 222 -15.23 -2.78 13.25
C ALA A 222 -14.18 -3.73 13.85
N THR A 223 -14.49 -5.01 13.83
CA THR A 223 -13.56 -6.07 14.21
C THR A 223 -12.26 -5.95 13.44
N THR A 224 -11.15 -6.12 14.15
CA THR A 224 -9.80 -5.85 13.59
C THR A 224 -8.85 -7.01 13.82
N LEU A 225 -8.19 -7.44 12.75
CA LEU A 225 -7.06 -8.38 12.80
C LEU A 225 -5.75 -7.61 12.68
N ILE A 226 -4.86 -7.78 13.67
CA ILE A 226 -3.54 -7.15 13.69
C ILE A 226 -2.47 -8.24 13.54
N LEU A 227 -1.64 -8.13 12.52
CA LEU A 227 -0.56 -9.06 12.25
C LEU A 227 0.77 -8.42 12.63
N VAL A 228 1.52 -9.10 13.50
CA VAL A 228 2.77 -8.61 14.08
C VAL A 228 3.91 -9.62 13.88
N THR A 229 5.15 -9.15 14.02
CA THR A 229 6.34 -9.97 13.78
C THR A 229 6.56 -11.06 14.83
N ASN A 230 6.24 -10.78 16.09
CA ASN A 230 6.52 -11.70 17.21
C ASN A 230 5.61 -11.43 18.42
N THR A 231 5.72 -12.26 19.45
CA THR A 231 4.89 -12.15 20.67
C THR A 231 5.22 -10.92 21.54
N VAL A 232 6.42 -10.36 21.44
CA VAL A 232 6.77 -9.11 22.14
C VAL A 232 5.99 -7.95 21.51
N ALA A 233 5.99 -7.86 20.19
CA ALA A 233 5.19 -6.88 19.47
C ALA A 233 3.68 -7.06 19.77
N ALA A 234 3.18 -8.30 19.85
CA ALA A 234 1.79 -8.57 20.22
C ALA A 234 1.44 -8.01 21.60
N ARG A 235 2.29 -8.17 22.59
CA ARG A 235 2.08 -7.60 23.93
C ARG A 235 2.13 -6.08 23.92
N GLN A 236 3.08 -5.48 23.21
CA GLN A 236 3.16 -4.03 23.07
C GLN A 236 1.89 -3.44 22.44
N TRP A 237 1.37 -4.07 21.39
CA TRP A 237 0.09 -3.68 20.77
C TRP A 237 -1.06 -3.77 21.78
N ARG A 238 -1.18 -4.90 22.49
CA ARG A 238 -2.21 -5.10 23.50
C ARG A 238 -2.17 -4.02 24.58
N ASP A 239 -0.99 -3.79 25.17
CA ASP A 239 -0.82 -2.82 26.25
C ASP A 239 -1.13 -1.39 25.79
N GLU A 240 -0.70 -1.01 24.58
CA GLU A 240 -1.04 0.30 24.01
C GLU A 240 -2.53 0.44 23.71
N LEU A 241 -3.19 -0.59 23.15
CA LEU A 241 -4.62 -0.56 22.88
C LEU A 241 -5.43 -0.40 24.17
N ILE A 242 -5.14 -1.16 25.22
CA ILE A 242 -5.80 -1.06 26.53
C ILE A 242 -5.61 0.35 27.11
N LYS A 243 -4.43 0.91 26.99
CA LYS A 243 -4.09 2.24 27.54
C LYS A 243 -4.70 3.39 26.75
N ARG A 244 -4.85 3.26 25.43
CA ARG A 244 -5.13 4.37 24.51
C ARG A 244 -6.50 4.30 23.85
N THR A 245 -7.26 3.24 24.08
CA THR A 245 -8.58 3.06 23.48
C THR A 245 -9.62 2.69 24.55
N SER A 246 -10.88 2.61 24.13
CA SER A 246 -11.98 2.12 24.96
C SER A 246 -11.98 0.59 25.16
N LEU A 247 -11.07 -0.13 24.49
CA LEU A 247 -10.99 -1.59 24.55
C LEU A 247 -10.54 -2.08 25.93
N ASN A 248 -11.16 -3.13 26.41
CA ASN A 248 -10.76 -3.86 27.60
C ASN A 248 -10.02 -5.18 27.23
N GLU A 249 -9.46 -5.86 28.24
CA GLU A 249 -8.68 -7.08 28.03
C GLU A 249 -9.46 -8.21 27.39
N ASP A 250 -10.78 -8.32 27.64
CA ASP A 250 -11.64 -9.38 27.13
C ASP A 250 -12.00 -9.20 25.64
N GLU A 251 -11.78 -8.03 25.09
CA GLU A 251 -12.03 -7.71 23.68
C GLU A 251 -10.79 -7.93 22.80
N ILE A 252 -9.61 -8.14 23.42
CA ILE A 252 -8.33 -8.32 22.71
C ILE A 252 -7.82 -9.74 22.88
N GLY A 253 -7.77 -10.50 21.78
CA GLY A 253 -7.24 -11.86 21.73
C GLY A 253 -5.80 -11.91 21.23
N GLU A 254 -5.03 -12.87 21.74
CA GLU A 254 -3.71 -13.22 21.21
C GLU A 254 -3.78 -14.53 20.43
N TYR A 255 -3.32 -14.48 19.16
CA TYR A 255 -3.22 -15.66 18.30
C TYR A 255 -1.75 -15.92 17.93
N SER A 256 -1.09 -16.76 18.74
CA SER A 256 0.33 -17.05 18.66
C SER A 256 0.60 -18.57 18.75
N GLY A 257 1.87 -18.96 18.81
CA GLY A 257 2.25 -20.36 19.06
C GLY A 257 1.64 -20.94 20.34
N ALA A 258 1.55 -20.11 21.39
CA ALA A 258 1.09 -20.53 22.72
C ALA A 258 -0.43 -20.32 22.96
N LYS A 259 -1.02 -19.31 22.33
CA LYS A 259 -2.43 -18.93 22.51
C LYS A 259 -3.18 -18.96 21.19
N LYS A 260 -4.47 -19.25 21.23
CA LYS A 260 -5.37 -19.31 20.08
C LYS A 260 -6.70 -18.60 20.37
N GLU A 261 -6.62 -17.38 20.88
CA GLU A 261 -7.78 -16.58 21.26
C GLU A 261 -8.23 -15.72 20.08
N ILE A 262 -9.45 -15.92 19.59
CA ILE A 262 -10.08 -15.06 18.59
C ILE A 262 -11.11 -14.19 19.32
N ARG A 263 -10.94 -12.88 19.21
CA ARG A 263 -11.75 -11.83 19.84
C ARG A 263 -12.07 -10.75 18.79
N PRO A 264 -12.96 -9.80 19.09
CA PRO A 264 -13.24 -8.70 18.15
C PRO A 264 -12.01 -7.94 17.66
N VAL A 265 -10.99 -7.81 18.52
CA VAL A 265 -9.63 -7.39 18.13
C VAL A 265 -8.69 -8.56 18.38
N THR A 266 -8.09 -9.10 17.34
CA THR A 266 -7.18 -10.25 17.45
C THR A 266 -5.79 -9.87 16.95
N ILE A 267 -4.77 -10.11 17.78
CA ILE A 267 -3.37 -9.87 17.45
C ILE A 267 -2.69 -11.21 17.16
N ALA A 268 -2.30 -11.44 15.91
CA ALA A 268 -1.67 -12.69 15.47
C ALA A 268 -0.22 -12.46 15.04
N THR A 269 0.66 -13.43 15.31
CA THR A 269 2.05 -13.36 14.87
C THR A 269 2.21 -13.90 13.45
N TYR A 270 3.09 -13.28 12.63
CA TYR A 270 3.44 -13.81 11.31
C TYR A 270 3.91 -15.26 11.38
N GLN A 271 4.65 -15.61 12.44
CA GLN A 271 5.15 -16.96 12.62
C GLN A 271 4.04 -18.01 12.71
N VAL A 272 2.96 -17.74 13.46
CA VAL A 272 1.85 -18.70 13.56
C VAL A 272 1.13 -18.84 12.24
N MET A 273 0.96 -17.75 11.49
CA MET A 273 0.30 -17.73 10.19
C MET A 273 1.08 -18.52 9.14
N THR A 274 2.40 -18.60 9.25
CA THR A 274 3.27 -19.35 8.33
C THR A 274 3.53 -20.79 8.75
N THR A 275 3.02 -21.21 9.91
CA THR A 275 3.17 -22.59 10.40
C THR A 275 2.48 -23.59 9.47
N ARG A 276 3.21 -24.63 9.05
CA ARG A 276 2.69 -25.71 8.21
C ARG A 276 2.30 -26.93 9.04
N LYS A 277 1.14 -27.52 8.73
CA LYS A 277 0.69 -28.81 9.22
C LYS A 277 0.38 -29.70 8.02
N LYS A 278 1.04 -30.85 7.89
CA LYS A 278 0.88 -31.75 6.73
C LYS A 278 1.07 -31.05 5.35
N GLY A 279 2.02 -30.11 5.28
CA GLY A 279 2.32 -29.35 4.06
C GLY A 279 1.43 -28.13 3.78
N LEU A 280 0.32 -27.97 4.49
CA LEU A 280 -0.61 -26.84 4.35
C LEU A 280 -0.39 -25.79 5.46
N TYR A 281 -0.68 -24.55 5.17
CA TYR A 281 -0.67 -23.47 6.16
C TYR A 281 -1.88 -23.60 7.07
N ALA A 282 -1.64 -23.98 8.32
CA ALA A 282 -2.69 -24.42 9.26
C ALA A 282 -3.56 -23.29 9.84
N HIS A 283 -3.16 -22.04 9.65
CA HIS A 283 -3.78 -20.91 10.33
C HIS A 283 -4.17 -19.74 9.39
N LEU A 284 -4.09 -19.92 8.06
CA LEU A 284 -4.51 -18.86 7.12
C LEU A 284 -6.03 -18.64 7.12
N ASP A 285 -6.79 -19.66 7.51
CA ASP A 285 -8.24 -19.57 7.73
C ASP A 285 -8.63 -18.59 8.85
N LEU A 286 -7.66 -18.08 9.65
CA LEU A 286 -7.90 -16.97 10.58
C LEU A 286 -8.44 -15.72 9.85
N PHE A 287 -8.04 -15.49 8.61
CA PHE A 287 -8.55 -14.37 7.82
C PHE A 287 -10.07 -14.46 7.57
N ASP A 288 -10.61 -15.66 7.54
CA ASP A 288 -12.04 -15.93 7.32
C ASP A 288 -12.78 -16.35 8.60
N SER A 289 -12.07 -16.52 9.72
CA SER A 289 -12.65 -16.98 11.00
C SER A 289 -13.56 -15.95 11.66
N HIS A 290 -13.48 -14.71 11.22
CA HIS A 290 -14.27 -13.58 11.70
C HIS A 290 -14.51 -12.62 10.55
N ASP A 291 -15.59 -11.86 10.57
CA ASP A 291 -15.85 -10.86 9.53
C ASP A 291 -15.09 -9.57 9.83
N TRP A 292 -13.79 -9.61 9.55
CA TRP A 292 -12.86 -8.50 9.80
C TRP A 292 -13.20 -7.28 8.96
N GLY A 293 -13.42 -6.12 9.59
CA GLY A 293 -13.56 -4.84 8.87
C GLY A 293 -12.23 -4.16 8.57
N LEU A 294 -11.19 -4.44 9.38
CA LEU A 294 -9.85 -3.87 9.21
C LEU A 294 -8.79 -4.95 9.46
N ILE A 295 -7.75 -4.97 8.62
CA ILE A 295 -6.56 -5.79 8.83
C ILE A 295 -5.34 -4.86 8.88
N ILE A 296 -4.58 -4.94 9.95
CA ILE A 296 -3.36 -4.16 10.16
C ILE A 296 -2.15 -5.08 10.05
N TYR A 297 -1.17 -4.68 9.26
CA TYR A 297 0.12 -5.37 9.10
C TYR A 297 1.21 -4.51 9.72
N ASP A 298 1.69 -4.89 10.91
CA ASP A 298 2.81 -4.20 11.55
C ASP A 298 4.13 -4.67 10.95
N GLU A 299 5.06 -3.74 10.71
CA GLU A 299 6.31 -3.96 9.97
C GLU A 299 6.06 -4.69 8.63
N VAL A 300 5.18 -4.11 7.82
CA VAL A 300 4.67 -4.74 6.58
C VAL A 300 5.76 -5.11 5.58
N HIS A 301 6.94 -4.48 5.64
CA HIS A 301 8.10 -4.85 4.83
C HIS A 301 8.59 -6.28 5.12
N LEU A 302 8.28 -6.84 6.30
CA LEU A 302 8.58 -8.22 6.70
C LEU A 302 7.46 -9.20 6.38
N LEU A 303 6.44 -8.79 5.61
CA LEU A 303 5.27 -9.61 5.29
C LEU A 303 5.68 -10.93 4.61
N PRO A 304 5.43 -12.10 5.23
CA PRO A 304 5.82 -13.39 4.65
C PRO A 304 5.05 -13.70 3.36
N ALA A 305 5.71 -14.36 2.39
CA ALA A 305 5.12 -14.68 1.08
C ALA A 305 3.76 -15.41 1.13
N PRO A 306 3.47 -16.33 2.06
CA PRO A 306 2.14 -16.93 2.15
C PRO A 306 1.05 -15.93 2.52
N ILE A 307 1.33 -15.04 3.50
CA ILE A 307 0.39 -14.00 3.94
C ILE A 307 0.21 -12.98 2.82
N PHE A 308 1.30 -12.62 2.15
CA PHE A 308 1.28 -11.76 0.98
C PHE A 308 0.30 -12.26 -0.11
N ARG A 309 0.33 -13.54 -0.44
CA ARG A 309 -0.61 -14.14 -1.41
C ARG A 309 -2.05 -14.04 -0.92
N PHE A 310 -2.29 -14.34 0.34
CA PHE A 310 -3.62 -14.25 0.95
C PHE A 310 -4.17 -12.81 0.95
N THR A 311 -3.30 -11.81 1.10
CA THR A 311 -3.68 -10.39 1.01
C THR A 311 -4.30 -10.05 -0.36
N ALA A 312 -3.89 -10.75 -1.44
CA ALA A 312 -4.51 -10.59 -2.76
C ALA A 312 -5.97 -11.10 -2.78
N ASP A 313 -6.27 -12.16 -2.04
CA ASP A 313 -7.63 -12.74 -1.99
C ASP A 313 -8.61 -11.89 -1.18
N ILE A 314 -8.11 -11.13 -0.19
CA ILE A 314 -8.93 -10.30 0.71
C ILE A 314 -8.99 -8.82 0.33
N GLN A 315 -8.87 -8.48 -0.95
CA GLN A 315 -8.87 -7.11 -1.44
C GLN A 315 -10.14 -6.30 -1.13
N SER A 316 -11.25 -6.97 -0.83
CA SER A 316 -12.50 -6.33 -0.40
C SER A 316 -12.45 -5.77 1.04
N ARG A 317 -11.44 -6.12 1.83
CA ARG A 317 -11.28 -5.63 3.21
C ARG A 317 -10.32 -4.45 3.27
N ARG A 318 -10.51 -3.53 4.23
CA ARG A 318 -9.56 -2.43 4.48
C ARG A 318 -8.26 -2.99 5.05
N ARG A 319 -7.12 -2.56 4.51
CA ARG A 319 -5.80 -3.07 4.88
C ARG A 319 -4.84 -1.91 5.13
N LEU A 320 -4.27 -1.87 6.34
CA LEU A 320 -3.29 -0.88 6.75
C LEU A 320 -1.93 -1.55 6.95
N GLY A 321 -0.95 -1.18 6.16
CA GLY A 321 0.45 -1.52 6.40
C GLY A 321 1.13 -0.44 7.24
N LEU A 322 1.87 -0.83 8.25
CA LEU A 322 2.69 0.06 9.07
C LEU A 322 4.15 -0.36 8.93
N THR A 323 5.05 0.60 8.69
CA THR A 323 6.48 0.30 8.59
C THR A 323 7.35 1.52 8.93
N ALA A 324 8.60 1.26 9.30
CA ALA A 324 9.62 2.30 9.43
C ALA A 324 10.41 2.49 8.12
N THR A 325 10.42 1.49 7.25
CA THR A 325 11.18 1.48 6.00
C THR A 325 10.32 0.97 4.86
N LEU A 326 10.56 1.49 3.64
CA LEU A 326 9.90 1.04 2.43
C LEU A 326 10.65 -0.12 1.74
N VAL A 327 11.85 -0.45 2.20
CA VAL A 327 12.74 -1.41 1.53
C VAL A 327 12.48 -2.82 2.03
N ARG A 328 12.32 -3.77 1.10
CA ARG A 328 12.29 -5.21 1.38
C ARG A 328 13.60 -5.85 0.94
N GLU A 329 14.02 -6.91 1.64
CA GLU A 329 15.23 -7.66 1.30
C GLU A 329 15.13 -8.38 -0.05
N ASP A 330 13.93 -8.72 -0.49
CA ASP A 330 13.65 -9.40 -1.77
C ASP A 330 13.38 -8.44 -2.95
N GLY A 331 13.39 -7.12 -2.72
CA GLY A 331 13.14 -6.10 -3.76
C GLY A 331 11.70 -6.09 -4.31
N MET A 332 10.74 -6.67 -3.58
CA MET A 332 9.34 -6.77 -4.00
C MET A 332 8.42 -5.76 -3.32
N GLU A 333 8.94 -4.59 -2.97
CA GLU A 333 8.19 -3.50 -2.30
C GLU A 333 6.96 -3.10 -3.10
N GLY A 334 7.10 -2.95 -4.42
CA GLY A 334 6.02 -2.57 -5.31
C GLY A 334 4.83 -3.52 -5.28
N GLU A 335 5.07 -4.83 -5.09
CA GLU A 335 4.00 -5.81 -4.96
C GLU A 335 3.25 -5.66 -3.64
N VAL A 336 3.94 -5.38 -2.53
CA VAL A 336 3.30 -5.14 -1.22
C VAL A 336 2.41 -3.90 -1.29
N PHE A 337 2.94 -2.79 -1.81
CA PHE A 337 2.17 -1.54 -1.90
C PHE A 337 1.00 -1.60 -2.88
N SER A 338 0.99 -2.54 -3.82
CA SER A 338 -0.15 -2.76 -4.72
C SER A 338 -1.29 -3.58 -4.09
N LEU A 339 -1.01 -4.28 -3.01
CA LEU A 339 -1.97 -5.17 -2.35
C LEU A 339 -2.53 -4.61 -1.03
N ILE A 340 -1.82 -3.70 -0.41
CA ILE A 340 -2.22 -3.07 0.86
C ILE A 340 -2.57 -1.59 0.72
#